data_610bd942d9ff89377aa0c09f601b5188
#
_entry.id   610bd942d9ff89377aa0c09f601b5188
#
_cell.length_a   1.000
_cell.length_b   1.000
_cell.length_c   1.000
_cell.angle_alpha   90.00
_cell.angle_beta   90.00
_cell.angle_gamma   90.00
#
_symmetry.space_group_name_H-M   'P 1'
#
loop_
_entity.id
_entity.type
_entity.pdbx_description
1 polymer ?
#
loop_
_entity_poly.entity_id
_entity_poly.type
_entity_poly.pdbx_seq_one_letter_code
_entity_poly.pdbx_strand_id
1 'polypeptide(L)'
;MSTTSKRSQPGAGQKTWRAFLSATNDGTGNPVHAIDRVGPGPWYDRLGRLFAKTKTDLVATRPVGADPAIQNDFPNEDGVPNHQPDPNQGEVDNHDTLTGTNENGKLYSPTATCADWTGNTGSEGKPRVGHSWPRYGMGGMGPGMGDGSMANWMSSLDESGCAPGVSLIEMGPPQMDSNTVGSGGGYGGFYCFALTP
;
A
#
# COMPACT_ATOMS: atom_id res chain seq x y z
N MET A 1 -10.02 5.04 23.06
CA MET A 1 -11.28 4.59 22.46
C MET A 1 -11.48 5.36 21.15
N SER A 2 -11.45 4.67 20.06
CA SER A 2 -11.36 5.23 18.73
C SER A 2 -12.62 5.98 18.32
N THR A 3 -12.47 7.23 17.92
CA THR A 3 -13.51 8.06 17.29
C THR A 3 -13.58 7.87 15.78
N THR A 4 -13.03 6.78 15.25
CA THR A 4 -12.90 6.50 13.82
C THR A 4 -14.20 6.18 13.10
N SER A 5 -15.32 5.99 13.80
CA SER A 5 -16.58 5.59 13.15
C SER A 5 -17.34 6.71 12.45
N LYS A 6 -16.91 7.96 12.54
CA LYS A 6 -17.67 9.10 12.00
C LYS A 6 -17.28 9.55 10.58
N ARG A 7 -16.24 8.96 10.00
CA ARG A 7 -15.68 9.42 8.71
C ARG A 7 -15.76 8.42 7.56
N SER A 8 -16.34 7.25 7.77
CA SER A 8 -16.50 6.31 6.65
C SER A 8 -17.42 6.89 5.57
N GLN A 9 -17.10 6.59 4.33
CA GLN A 9 -17.94 6.96 3.18
C GLN A 9 -19.37 6.45 3.40
N PRO A 10 -20.42 7.27 3.19
CA PRO A 10 -21.79 6.83 3.29
C PRO A 10 -22.02 5.58 2.44
N GLY A 11 -22.60 4.53 3.02
CA GLY A 11 -22.80 3.25 2.35
C GLY A 11 -21.58 2.30 2.33
N ALA A 12 -20.42 2.70 2.81
CA ALA A 12 -19.24 1.83 2.82
C ALA A 12 -19.46 0.52 3.59
N GLY A 13 -20.22 0.54 4.67
CA GLY A 13 -20.57 -0.66 5.43
C GLY A 13 -21.52 -1.63 4.72
N GLN A 14 -22.11 -1.24 3.60
CA GLN A 14 -22.96 -2.10 2.77
C GLN A 14 -22.19 -2.74 1.61
N LYS A 15 -20.94 -2.34 1.38
CA LYS A 15 -20.10 -2.89 0.33
C LYS A 15 -19.29 -4.08 0.85
N THR A 16 -18.99 -5.01 -0.05
CA THR A 16 -18.01 -6.06 0.21
C THR A 16 -16.64 -5.54 -0.15
N TRP A 17 -15.75 -5.50 0.81
CA TRP A 17 -14.37 -5.05 0.64
C TRP A 17 -13.40 -6.21 0.59
N ARG A 18 -12.33 -6.04 -0.17
CA ARG A 18 -11.17 -6.93 -0.18
C ARG A 18 -9.90 -6.14 0.00
N ALA A 19 -9.08 -6.58 0.95
CA ALA A 19 -7.71 -6.11 1.07
C ALA A 19 -6.88 -6.57 -0.14
N PHE A 20 -6.10 -5.68 -0.71
CA PHE A 20 -5.14 -5.98 -1.76
C PHE A 20 -3.87 -6.56 -1.14
N LEU A 21 -3.98 -7.78 -0.65
CA LEU A 21 -2.93 -8.51 0.03
C LEU A 21 -2.77 -9.89 -0.60
N SER A 22 -1.54 -10.27 -0.91
CA SER A 22 -1.21 -11.65 -1.28
C SER A 22 -0.95 -12.49 -0.02
N ALA A 23 -1.17 -13.79 -0.12
CA ALA A 23 -0.92 -14.75 0.96
C ALA A 23 -0.34 -16.04 0.36
N THR A 24 0.27 -16.86 1.22
CA THR A 24 0.90 -18.12 0.79
C THR A 24 -0.11 -19.23 0.57
N ASN A 25 -1.28 -19.14 1.24
CA ASN A 25 -2.25 -20.23 1.25
C ASN A 25 -3.69 -19.70 1.30
N ASP A 26 -4.53 -20.19 0.40
CA ASP A 26 -5.97 -19.92 0.34
C ASP A 26 -6.82 -20.85 1.24
N GLY A 27 -6.18 -21.70 2.02
CA GLY A 27 -6.81 -22.78 2.80
C GLY A 27 -6.86 -24.12 2.07
N THR A 28 -6.51 -24.17 0.78
CA THR A 28 -6.45 -25.40 -0.03
C THR A 28 -5.03 -25.72 -0.51
N GLY A 29 -4.06 -24.90 -0.13
CA GLY A 29 -2.65 -25.08 -0.46
C GLY A 29 -2.14 -24.24 -1.66
N ASN A 30 -3.00 -23.38 -2.22
CA ASN A 30 -2.60 -22.53 -3.33
C ASN A 30 -2.28 -21.11 -2.85
N PRO A 31 -1.34 -20.41 -3.50
CA PRO A 31 -1.08 -19.02 -3.18
C PRO A 31 -2.29 -18.13 -3.54
N VAL A 32 -2.51 -17.12 -2.73
CA VAL A 32 -3.46 -16.04 -3.00
C VAL A 32 -2.70 -14.88 -3.65
N HIS A 33 -3.17 -14.43 -4.79
CA HIS A 33 -2.63 -13.24 -5.43
C HIS A 33 -3.56 -12.05 -5.23
N ALA A 34 -3.03 -10.92 -4.78
CA ALA A 34 -3.84 -9.74 -4.49
C ALA A 34 -4.65 -9.28 -5.71
N ILE A 35 -4.06 -9.32 -6.92
CA ILE A 35 -4.73 -8.93 -8.16
C ILE A 35 -5.95 -9.80 -8.50
N ASP A 36 -5.98 -11.04 -8.04
CA ASP A 36 -7.11 -11.95 -8.29
C ASP A 36 -8.26 -11.75 -7.30
N ARG A 37 -7.99 -11.09 -6.18
CA ARG A 37 -8.97 -10.81 -5.13
C ARG A 37 -9.88 -9.63 -5.42
N VAL A 38 -9.43 -8.71 -6.24
CA VAL A 38 -10.22 -7.52 -6.62
C VAL A 38 -11.08 -7.80 -7.84
N GLY A 39 -12.20 -7.13 -7.95
CA GLY A 39 -13.14 -7.29 -9.08
C GLY A 39 -12.56 -6.85 -10.43
N PRO A 40 -13.39 -6.71 -11.45
CA PRO A 40 -12.94 -6.30 -12.78
C PRO A 40 -12.68 -4.79 -12.93
N GLY A 41 -13.11 -3.97 -11.97
CA GLY A 41 -13.13 -2.51 -12.07
C GLY A 41 -14.43 -1.96 -12.69
N PRO A 42 -14.54 -0.66 -12.95
CA PRO A 42 -13.57 0.36 -12.56
C PRO A 42 -13.59 0.64 -11.06
N TRP A 43 -12.49 1.19 -10.54
CA TRP A 43 -12.37 1.59 -9.13
C TRP A 43 -12.17 3.09 -9.03
N TYR A 44 -12.74 3.64 -8.00
CA TYR A 44 -12.68 5.05 -7.66
C TYR A 44 -12.28 5.22 -6.21
N ASP A 45 -11.62 6.33 -5.89
CA ASP A 45 -11.39 6.70 -4.51
C ASP A 45 -12.67 7.18 -3.82
N ARG A 46 -12.56 7.52 -2.56
CA ARG A 46 -13.67 8.03 -1.76
C ARG A 46 -14.34 9.28 -2.35
N LEU A 47 -13.62 10.11 -3.08
CA LEU A 47 -14.13 11.35 -3.67
C LEU A 47 -14.69 11.14 -5.08
N GLY A 48 -14.75 9.89 -5.56
CA GLY A 48 -15.23 9.55 -6.89
C GLY A 48 -14.20 9.80 -7.99
N ARG A 49 -12.92 9.98 -7.66
CA ARG A 49 -11.86 10.14 -8.63
C ARG A 49 -11.40 8.76 -9.11
N LEU A 50 -11.22 8.62 -10.42
CA LEU A 50 -10.81 7.34 -11.02
C LEU A 50 -9.46 6.88 -10.49
N PHE A 51 -9.39 5.66 -9.97
CA PHE A 51 -8.14 4.98 -9.60
C PHE A 51 -7.63 4.10 -10.76
N ALA A 52 -8.47 3.22 -11.29
CA ALA A 52 -8.17 2.42 -12.49
C ALA A 52 -9.46 1.91 -13.13
N LYS A 53 -9.45 1.71 -14.46
CA LYS A 53 -10.60 1.17 -15.20
C LYS A 53 -10.63 -0.35 -15.20
N THR A 54 -9.47 -0.97 -15.32
CA THR A 54 -9.32 -2.43 -15.49
C THR A 54 -8.16 -2.95 -14.66
N LYS A 55 -8.09 -4.28 -14.49
CA LYS A 55 -6.92 -4.93 -13.87
C LYS A 55 -5.62 -4.68 -14.61
N THR A 56 -5.67 -4.55 -15.93
CA THR A 56 -4.48 -4.22 -16.73
C THR A 56 -3.93 -2.84 -16.38
N ASP A 57 -4.83 -1.88 -16.12
CA ASP A 57 -4.43 -0.53 -15.74
C ASP A 57 -3.81 -0.49 -14.32
N LEU A 58 -4.15 -1.44 -13.46
CA LEU A 58 -3.52 -1.59 -12.14
C LEU A 58 -2.06 -2.07 -12.25
N VAL A 59 -1.76 -2.95 -13.22
CA VAL A 59 -0.43 -3.57 -13.37
C VAL A 59 0.51 -2.60 -14.10
N ALA A 60 0.88 -1.55 -13.37
CA ALA A 60 1.83 -0.53 -13.81
C ALA A 60 2.50 0.08 -12.57
N THR A 61 3.57 0.83 -12.75
CA THR A 61 4.24 1.56 -11.65
C THR A 61 3.27 2.47 -10.92
N ARG A 62 2.36 3.11 -11.67
CA ARG A 62 1.17 3.83 -11.19
C ARG A 62 -0.03 3.41 -12.04
N PRO A 63 -1.25 3.33 -11.49
CA PRO A 63 -2.43 2.95 -12.27
C PRO A 63 -2.61 3.82 -13.52
N VAL A 64 -2.74 3.18 -14.66
CA VAL A 64 -2.86 3.86 -15.96
C VAL A 64 -4.21 4.57 -16.05
N GLY A 65 -4.18 5.83 -16.43
CA GLY A 65 -5.39 6.65 -16.58
C GLY A 65 -6.06 7.05 -15.27
N ALA A 66 -5.38 6.87 -14.13
CA ALA A 66 -5.85 7.41 -12.87
C ALA A 66 -6.03 8.93 -12.94
N ASP A 67 -6.95 9.44 -12.12
CA ASP A 67 -7.13 10.89 -11.98
C ASP A 67 -5.78 11.53 -11.58
N PRO A 68 -5.33 12.58 -12.27
CA PRO A 68 -4.05 13.23 -11.98
C PRO A 68 -3.91 13.70 -10.53
N ALA A 69 -5.01 14.00 -9.85
CA ALA A 69 -5.00 14.43 -8.46
C ALA A 69 -4.60 13.31 -7.48
N ILE A 70 -4.73 12.03 -7.88
CA ILE A 70 -4.44 10.89 -7.02
C ILE A 70 -3.40 9.94 -7.60
N GLN A 71 -3.03 10.09 -8.86
CA GLN A 71 -2.15 9.14 -9.54
C GLN A 71 -0.81 8.94 -8.81
N ASN A 72 -0.27 9.99 -8.25
CA ASN A 72 1.03 9.98 -7.57
C ASN A 72 0.93 10.16 -6.05
N ASP A 73 -0.28 10.26 -5.52
CA ASP A 73 -0.50 10.43 -4.08
C ASP A 73 -1.87 9.85 -3.73
N PHE A 74 -1.91 8.54 -3.53
CA PHE A 74 -3.15 7.83 -3.22
C PHE A 74 -3.68 8.27 -1.86
N PRO A 75 -4.96 8.64 -1.79
CA PRO A 75 -5.55 9.08 -0.55
C PRO A 75 -5.88 7.89 0.37
N ASN A 76 -5.92 8.19 1.67
CA ASN A 76 -6.47 7.27 2.67
C ASN A 76 -8.01 7.17 2.58
N GLU A 77 -8.62 6.44 3.50
CA GLU A 77 -10.07 6.24 3.59
C GLU A 77 -10.87 7.53 3.86
N ASP A 78 -10.22 8.58 4.32
CA ASP A 78 -10.82 9.91 4.52
C ASP A 78 -10.71 10.81 3.27
N GLY A 79 -10.04 10.34 2.21
CA GLY A 79 -9.76 11.12 1.02
C GLY A 79 -8.59 12.09 1.18
N VAL A 80 -7.81 11.91 2.25
CA VAL A 80 -6.63 12.73 2.54
C VAL A 80 -5.41 12.07 1.90
N PRO A 81 -4.57 12.83 1.19
CA PRO A 81 -3.32 12.32 0.63
C PRO A 81 -2.44 11.68 1.71
N ASN A 82 -1.73 10.62 1.36
CA ASN A 82 -0.78 9.96 2.26
C ASN A 82 0.50 10.78 2.48
N HIS A 83 0.79 11.70 1.58
CA HIS A 83 1.83 12.70 1.71
C HIS A 83 1.20 14.07 1.99
N GLN A 84 1.54 14.67 3.12
CA GLN A 84 0.99 15.98 3.49
C GLN A 84 1.91 16.69 4.48
N PRO A 85 1.88 18.03 4.53
CA PRO A 85 2.62 18.79 5.51
C PRO A 85 2.20 18.44 6.94
N ASP A 86 3.19 18.24 7.82
CA ASP A 86 3.01 18.21 9.26
C ASP A 86 3.47 19.53 9.86
N PRO A 87 2.62 20.25 10.56
CA PRO A 87 2.97 21.58 11.08
C PRO A 87 4.07 21.58 12.14
N ASN A 88 4.38 20.42 12.73
CA ASN A 88 5.38 20.29 13.79
C ASN A 88 6.72 19.72 13.30
N GLN A 89 6.70 18.93 12.22
CA GLN A 89 7.83 18.10 11.83
C GLN A 89 8.17 18.15 10.33
N GLY A 90 7.47 18.98 9.55
CA GLY A 90 7.68 19.10 8.11
C GLY A 90 6.64 18.34 7.30
N GLU A 91 6.90 17.10 6.90
CA GLU A 91 5.98 16.33 6.07
C GLU A 91 5.65 14.99 6.71
N VAL A 92 4.38 14.60 6.67
CA VAL A 92 3.96 13.23 6.95
C VAL A 92 4.31 12.39 5.73
N ASP A 93 5.04 11.32 5.96
CA ASP A 93 5.48 10.38 4.96
C ASP A 93 4.89 8.99 5.28
N ASN A 94 3.69 8.74 4.76
CA ASN A 94 2.98 7.47 4.91
C ASN A 94 2.90 6.76 3.55
N HIS A 95 4.05 6.49 2.94
CA HIS A 95 4.08 5.94 1.59
C HIS A 95 4.06 4.42 1.55
N ASP A 96 4.49 3.75 2.60
CA ASP A 96 4.57 2.30 2.63
C ASP A 96 3.22 1.66 2.92
N THR A 97 2.73 0.90 1.94
CA THR A 97 1.45 0.22 2.02
C THR A 97 1.66 -1.29 1.85
N LEU A 98 1.24 -2.06 2.83
CA LEU A 98 1.36 -3.52 2.83
C LEU A 98 0.62 -4.14 1.65
N THR A 99 1.27 -5.05 0.93
CA THR A 99 0.70 -5.77 -0.21
C THR A 99 1.12 -7.23 -0.27
N GLY A 100 2.35 -7.57 0.08
CA GLY A 100 2.93 -8.91 -0.10
C GLY A 100 3.06 -9.30 -1.57
N THR A 101 3.00 -8.32 -2.52
CA THR A 101 2.94 -8.60 -3.95
C THR A 101 4.22 -8.23 -4.68
N ASN A 102 4.41 -8.84 -5.84
CA ASN A 102 5.30 -8.33 -6.87
C ASN A 102 4.59 -7.28 -7.75
N GLU A 103 5.29 -6.72 -8.73
CA GLU A 103 4.80 -5.68 -9.65
C GLU A 103 3.61 -6.11 -10.52
N ASN A 104 3.30 -7.40 -10.56
CA ASN A 104 2.13 -7.96 -11.28
C ASN A 104 0.95 -8.25 -10.34
N GLY A 105 1.02 -7.82 -9.07
CA GLY A 105 -0.01 -8.07 -8.07
C GLY A 105 -0.10 -9.52 -7.59
N LYS A 106 0.93 -10.34 -7.87
CA LYS A 106 1.02 -11.74 -7.43
C LYS A 106 1.88 -11.84 -6.18
N LEU A 107 1.74 -12.94 -5.43
CA LEU A 107 2.58 -13.20 -4.26
C LEU A 107 4.06 -12.97 -4.59
N TYR A 108 4.70 -12.12 -3.80
CA TYR A 108 6.13 -11.81 -3.97
C TYR A 108 7.02 -12.94 -3.46
N SER A 109 6.85 -13.32 -2.21
CA SER A 109 7.53 -14.46 -1.61
C SER A 109 6.77 -14.98 -0.38
N PRO A 110 7.02 -16.21 0.07
CA PRO A 110 6.37 -16.75 1.26
C PRO A 110 6.71 -15.99 2.56
N THR A 111 7.84 -15.33 2.62
CA THR A 111 8.30 -14.58 3.79
C THR A 111 7.86 -13.10 3.79
N ALA A 112 7.17 -12.68 2.73
CA ALA A 112 6.78 -11.28 2.52
C ALA A 112 5.36 -10.96 2.98
N THR A 113 4.72 -11.85 3.75
CA THR A 113 3.30 -11.78 4.13
C THR A 113 3.06 -11.80 5.64
N CYS A 114 4.11 -11.72 6.47
CA CYS A 114 3.95 -11.78 7.92
C CYS A 114 3.08 -12.96 8.37
N ALA A 115 3.46 -14.19 7.98
CA ALA A 115 2.68 -15.41 8.24
C ALA A 115 1.21 -15.27 7.79
N ASP A 116 1.02 -14.86 6.53
CA ASP A 116 -0.29 -14.60 5.93
C ASP A 116 -1.13 -13.58 6.73
N TRP A 117 -0.45 -12.52 7.16
CA TRP A 117 -1.03 -11.38 7.87
C TRP A 117 -1.55 -11.71 9.27
N THR A 118 -1.10 -12.80 9.85
CA THR A 118 -1.39 -13.21 11.23
C THR A 118 -0.23 -12.96 12.18
N GLY A 119 0.98 -12.77 11.65
CA GLY A 119 2.17 -12.48 12.41
C GLY A 119 2.21 -11.04 12.94
N ASN A 120 2.75 -10.88 14.13
CA ASN A 120 2.86 -9.58 14.81
C ASN A 120 4.19 -9.41 15.54
N THR A 121 5.19 -10.21 15.19
CA THR A 121 6.53 -10.11 15.76
C THR A 121 7.56 -9.75 14.69
N GLY A 122 8.70 -9.19 15.10
CA GLY A 122 9.75 -8.81 14.17
C GLY A 122 10.42 -9.96 13.42
N SER A 123 10.23 -11.20 13.85
CA SER A 123 10.89 -12.39 13.30
C SER A 123 10.07 -13.18 12.28
N GLU A 124 8.81 -12.81 12.03
CA GLU A 124 7.88 -13.58 11.18
C GLU A 124 7.96 -13.25 9.69
N GLY A 125 8.96 -12.52 9.29
CA GLY A 125 9.22 -12.15 7.90
C GLY A 125 9.50 -10.66 7.73
N LYS A 126 9.57 -10.26 6.49
CA LYS A 126 9.73 -8.86 6.06
C LYS A 126 8.63 -8.58 5.05
N PRO A 127 7.56 -7.89 5.44
CA PRO A 127 6.42 -7.72 4.55
C PRO A 127 6.80 -6.82 3.36
N ARG A 128 6.38 -7.25 2.17
CA ARG A 128 6.51 -6.46 0.96
C ARG A 128 5.50 -5.34 0.97
N VAL A 129 5.95 -4.12 0.66
CA VAL A 129 5.12 -2.93 0.54
C VAL A 129 5.19 -2.34 -0.85
N GLY A 130 4.14 -1.63 -1.23
CA GLY A 130 4.13 -0.71 -2.35
C GLY A 130 4.10 0.73 -1.84
N HIS A 131 4.45 1.68 -2.68
CA HIS A 131 4.44 3.10 -2.32
C HIS A 131 3.14 3.78 -2.74
N SER A 132 2.36 4.28 -1.79
CA SER A 132 1.13 5.04 -2.07
C SER A 132 1.40 6.36 -2.79
N TRP A 133 2.61 6.92 -2.62
CA TRP A 133 3.13 8.02 -3.44
C TRP A 133 4.62 7.79 -3.72
N PRO A 134 5.16 8.28 -4.86
CA PRO A 134 6.55 8.03 -5.22
C PRO A 134 7.48 8.99 -4.47
N ARG A 135 8.26 8.50 -3.54
CA ARG A 135 9.27 9.30 -2.85
C ARG A 135 10.40 9.77 -3.76
N TYR A 136 10.76 8.97 -4.75
CA TYR A 136 11.91 9.21 -5.62
C TYR A 136 11.60 9.18 -7.12
N GLY A 137 10.34 9.15 -7.52
CA GLY A 137 9.96 8.86 -8.90
C GLY A 137 9.86 10.05 -9.85
N MET A 138 9.83 11.27 -9.37
CA MET A 138 9.54 12.45 -10.18
C MET A 138 10.58 13.56 -9.99
N GLY A 139 11.84 13.27 -10.33
CA GLY A 139 12.79 14.34 -10.64
C GLY A 139 13.76 14.79 -9.56
N GLY A 140 14.04 13.98 -8.54
CA GLY A 140 14.93 14.37 -7.44
C GLY A 140 16.26 13.66 -7.34
N MET A 141 16.50 12.59 -8.09
CA MET A 141 17.79 11.92 -8.11
C MET A 141 18.48 12.03 -9.46
N GLY A 142 19.78 12.31 -9.41
CA GLY A 142 20.62 12.46 -10.60
C GLY A 142 20.68 11.20 -11.45
N PRO A 143 21.26 11.28 -12.66
CA PRO A 143 21.37 10.16 -13.58
C PRO A 143 22.06 8.96 -12.91
N GLY A 144 21.33 7.84 -12.76
CA GLY A 144 21.87 6.58 -12.23
C GLY A 144 21.24 6.06 -10.92
N MET A 145 20.30 6.77 -10.34
CA MET A 145 19.60 6.30 -9.14
C MET A 145 18.12 6.07 -9.42
N GLY A 146 17.78 4.83 -9.76
CA GLY A 146 16.43 4.28 -9.74
C GLY A 146 15.78 4.16 -11.11
N ASP A 147 15.51 2.94 -11.48
CA ASP A 147 14.72 2.53 -12.65
C ASP A 147 13.19 2.77 -12.47
N GLY A 148 12.78 3.56 -11.49
CA GLY A 148 11.37 3.77 -11.16
C GLY A 148 10.75 2.62 -10.35
N SER A 149 11.48 1.54 -10.06
CA SER A 149 10.94 0.40 -9.28
C SER A 149 10.52 0.81 -7.88
N MET A 150 11.24 1.75 -7.27
CA MET A 150 10.90 2.30 -5.95
C MET A 150 9.66 3.20 -5.92
N ALA A 151 9.03 3.44 -7.05
CA ALA A 151 7.77 4.19 -7.12
C ALA A 151 6.56 3.28 -7.36
N ASN A 152 6.74 1.96 -7.45
CA ASN A 152 5.65 1.03 -7.73
C ASN A 152 4.66 0.98 -6.57
N TRP A 153 3.39 1.18 -6.87
CA TRP A 153 2.34 1.24 -5.85
C TRP A 153 2.03 -0.11 -5.20
N MET A 154 2.38 -1.22 -5.88
CA MET A 154 2.13 -2.58 -5.38
C MET A 154 3.37 -3.23 -4.77
N SER A 155 4.57 -2.89 -5.26
CA SER A 155 5.80 -3.61 -4.90
C SER A 155 7.00 -2.70 -5.00
N SER A 156 7.53 -2.27 -3.87
CA SER A 156 8.63 -1.31 -3.83
C SER A 156 9.79 -1.79 -2.96
N LEU A 157 9.57 -2.00 -1.66
CA LEU A 157 10.60 -2.44 -0.73
C LEU A 157 10.05 -3.46 0.28
N ASP A 158 10.93 -4.01 1.09
CA ASP A 158 10.59 -4.87 2.21
C ASP A 158 10.77 -4.09 3.52
N GLU A 159 9.76 -4.11 4.38
CA GLU A 159 9.86 -3.59 5.73
C GLU A 159 10.81 -4.43 6.59
N SER A 160 11.28 -3.88 7.71
CA SER A 160 12.25 -4.56 8.55
C SER A 160 11.68 -5.73 9.35
N GLY A 161 10.36 -5.78 9.56
CA GLY A 161 9.70 -6.88 10.27
C GLY A 161 8.19 -6.71 10.35
N CYS A 162 7.56 -7.64 11.09
CA CYS A 162 6.09 -7.75 11.19
C CYS A 162 5.51 -7.19 12.49
N ALA A 163 6.36 -6.70 13.40
CA ALA A 163 5.85 -6.08 14.63
C ALA A 163 5.08 -4.79 14.34
N PRO A 164 4.07 -4.46 15.14
CA PRO A 164 3.42 -3.16 15.05
C PRO A 164 4.42 -2.01 15.23
N GLY A 165 4.34 -1.00 14.39
CA GLY A 165 5.19 0.19 14.51
C GLY A 165 4.77 1.26 13.52
N VAL A 166 5.10 2.51 13.85
CA VAL A 166 4.72 3.69 13.07
C VAL A 166 5.96 4.54 12.85
N SER A 167 6.21 4.88 11.58
CA SER A 167 7.19 5.88 11.20
C SER A 167 6.57 6.74 10.10
N LEU A 168 6.07 7.91 10.46
CA LEU A 168 5.39 8.82 9.53
C LEU A 168 6.30 9.94 9.04
N ILE A 169 7.52 10.01 9.56
CA ILE A 169 8.51 11.00 9.15
C ILE A 169 9.80 10.25 8.86
N GLU A 170 9.93 9.87 7.62
CA GLU A 170 11.08 9.13 7.18
C GLU A 170 12.27 10.05 6.88
N MET A 171 13.40 9.73 7.51
CA MET A 171 14.66 10.47 7.36
C MET A 171 15.72 9.70 6.56
N GLY A 172 15.33 8.60 5.89
CA GLY A 172 16.30 7.77 5.17
C GLY A 172 15.81 6.35 4.88
N PRO A 173 16.70 5.39 4.66
CA PRO A 173 16.33 4.00 4.42
C PRO A 173 15.63 3.40 5.64
N PRO A 174 14.88 2.28 5.46
CA PRO A 174 14.21 1.59 6.56
C PRO A 174 15.11 1.39 7.77
N GLN A 175 14.58 1.69 8.96
CA GLN A 175 15.32 1.49 10.21
C GLN A 175 15.40 -0.01 10.51
N MET A 176 16.47 -0.64 10.07
CA MET A 176 16.67 -2.10 10.05
C MET A 176 16.55 -2.77 11.41
N ASP A 177 16.68 -2.05 12.49
CA ASP A 177 16.61 -2.50 13.88
C ASP A 177 15.23 -2.29 14.53
N SER A 178 14.28 -1.67 13.81
CA SER A 178 12.94 -1.46 14.35
C SER A 178 12.04 -2.72 14.28
N ASN A 179 12.31 -3.64 13.35
CA ASN A 179 11.54 -4.88 13.12
C ASN A 179 10.02 -4.68 12.94
N THR A 180 9.61 -3.55 12.39
CA THR A 180 8.19 -3.16 12.31
C THR A 180 7.69 -3.03 10.88
N VAL A 181 6.36 -3.07 10.74
CA VAL A 181 5.65 -2.86 9.47
C VAL A 181 5.64 -1.41 8.98
N GLY A 182 6.17 -0.49 9.74
CA GLY A 182 6.28 0.93 9.39
C GLY A 182 7.72 1.44 9.37
N SER A 183 8.70 0.54 9.33
CA SER A 183 10.12 0.91 9.42
C SER A 183 10.61 1.76 8.24
N GLY A 184 9.96 1.62 7.09
CA GLY A 184 10.33 2.32 5.85
C GLY A 184 9.58 3.62 5.60
N GLY A 185 8.52 3.91 6.37
CA GLY A 185 7.70 5.11 6.20
C GLY A 185 6.21 4.82 6.11
N GLY A 186 5.61 4.42 7.23
CA GLY A 186 4.20 4.08 7.28
C GLY A 186 3.73 3.62 8.65
N TYR A 187 2.58 3.00 8.69
CA TYR A 187 1.97 2.45 9.92
C TYR A 187 1.35 1.05 9.69
N GLY A 188 1.68 0.39 8.59
CA GLY A 188 1.11 -0.90 8.24
C GLY A 188 -0.29 -0.81 7.60
N GLY A 189 -0.59 0.29 6.93
CA GLY A 189 -1.81 0.43 6.12
C GLY A 189 -1.82 -0.52 4.92
N PHE A 190 -3.00 -0.78 4.35
CA PHE A 190 -3.17 -1.59 3.15
C PHE A 190 -4.34 -1.07 2.29
N TYR A 191 -4.28 -1.36 0.99
CA TYR A 191 -5.34 -0.96 0.07
C TYR A 191 -6.58 -1.84 0.23
N CYS A 192 -7.77 -1.22 0.22
CA CYS A 192 -9.06 -1.90 0.21
C CYS A 192 -9.82 -1.59 -1.08
N PHE A 193 -10.28 -2.63 -1.75
CA PHE A 193 -11.08 -2.54 -2.97
C PHE A 193 -12.52 -2.98 -2.71
N ALA A 194 -13.49 -2.17 -3.10
CA ALA A 194 -14.88 -2.60 -3.12
C ALA A 194 -15.11 -3.57 -4.29
N LEU A 195 -15.78 -4.68 -4.02
CA LEU A 195 -16.14 -5.67 -5.04
C LEU A 195 -17.46 -5.32 -5.74
N THR A 196 -18.25 -4.47 -5.11
CA THR A 196 -19.53 -3.97 -5.64
C THR A 196 -19.45 -2.45 -5.78
N PRO A 197 -20.04 -1.88 -6.81
CA PRO A 197 -20.11 -0.44 -7.01
C PRO A 197 -20.70 0.32 -5.84
#